data_23044d9724e47edd8b7426aaba0e39cf
#
_entry.id   23044d9724e47edd8b7426aaba0e39cf
#
_cell.length_a   1.000
_cell.length_b   1.000
_cell.length_c   1.000
_cell.angle_alpha   90.00
_cell.angle_beta   90.00
_cell.angle_gamma   90.00
#
_symmetry.space_group_name_H-M   'P 1'
#
loop_
_entity.id
_entity.type
_entity.pdbx_description
1 polymer ?
#
loop_
_entity_poly.entity_id
_entity_poly.type
_entity_poly.pdbx_seq_one_letter_code
_entity_poly.pdbx_strand_id
1 'polypeptide(L)'
;MKRTVTTLALAAAIACAATAASAQSLNAIKSRGMVNCGANGTLGGFGLPDAQGNWTGLDVEFCRALAAAVFNDPAKVKFVALTAKDRFTALQSGDVDVLARNTTWTSSRDTSLGLNFTAINYYDGQGFLVRKSLKVNSALELNDAAVCVQQGTTTELNLADYFRANKMKLKTVTFASADEAIKAYDSGRCDAFTTDASGLYAERLRLAKSDDHIVLPEIISKEPLGPSVRHGDDQWFDIVKWTHYAMLTAEELGVTKANVDEQVKSANPEVKRLLGSEGNYGEQLGLTKDWAYRIVKHIGNYGEVFEKNVGQGSPLKIARGVNGLWTKGGLQYAPPIR
;
A
#
# COMPACT_ATOMS: atom_id res chain seq x y z
N MET A 1 26.27 30.64 46.27
CA MET A 1 25.56 29.38 46.19
C MET A 1 24.08 29.44 45.71
N LYS A 2 23.49 30.64 45.41
CA LYS A 2 22.07 30.72 44.95
C LYS A 2 21.87 30.78 43.40
N ARG A 3 22.92 30.89 42.61
CA ARG A 3 22.82 30.94 41.14
C ARG A 3 22.90 29.61 40.41
N THR A 4 23.46 28.58 41.06
CA THR A 4 23.65 27.25 40.45
C THR A 4 22.40 26.34 40.51
N VAL A 5 21.48 26.62 41.45
CA VAL A 5 20.27 25.81 41.63
C VAL A 5 19.19 26.16 40.56
N THR A 6 19.15 27.42 40.15
CA THR A 6 18.14 27.87 39.15
C THR A 6 18.41 27.34 37.74
N THR A 7 19.68 27.13 37.39
CA THR A 7 20.07 26.59 36.05
C THR A 7 19.81 25.09 35.87
N LEU A 8 19.90 24.33 36.98
CA LEU A 8 19.58 22.90 36.93
C LEU A 8 18.07 22.63 36.83
N ALA A 9 17.23 23.48 37.43
CA ALA A 9 15.78 23.33 37.35
C ALA A 9 15.23 23.64 35.92
N LEU A 10 15.86 24.60 35.21
CA LEU A 10 15.46 24.89 33.81
C LEU A 10 15.88 23.80 32.82
N ALA A 11 17.05 23.18 33.03
CA ALA A 11 17.53 22.07 32.20
C ALA A 11 16.68 20.81 32.37
N ALA A 12 16.19 20.53 33.59
CA ALA A 12 15.30 19.40 33.85
C ALA A 12 13.90 19.57 33.25
N ALA A 13 13.37 20.80 33.21
CA ALA A 13 12.07 21.11 32.60
C ALA A 13 12.10 20.99 31.06
N ILE A 14 13.23 21.29 30.42
CA ILE A 14 13.41 21.16 28.95
C ILE A 14 13.57 19.68 28.55
N ALA A 15 14.21 18.85 29.39
CA ALA A 15 14.34 17.41 29.13
C ALA A 15 13.02 16.65 29.25
N CYS A 16 12.08 17.06 30.12
CA CYS A 16 10.75 16.46 30.20
C CYS A 16 9.81 16.84 29.05
N ALA A 17 10.03 17.97 28.39
CA ALA A 17 9.20 18.41 27.25
C ALA A 17 9.52 17.64 25.94
N ALA A 18 10.72 17.05 25.84
CA ALA A 18 11.15 16.33 24.64
C ALA A 18 10.58 14.90 24.53
N THR A 19 10.05 14.31 25.59
CA THR A 19 9.51 12.93 25.59
C THR A 19 8.01 12.84 25.34
N ALA A 20 7.29 13.97 25.22
CA ALA A 20 5.84 13.99 25.01
C ALA A 20 5.42 14.06 23.51
N ALA A 21 6.37 14.06 22.59
CA ALA A 21 6.08 14.27 21.16
C ALA A 21 5.74 12.99 20.37
N SER A 22 5.74 11.79 20.98
CA SER A 22 5.75 10.53 20.22
C SER A 22 4.44 9.74 20.17
N ALA A 23 3.29 10.28 20.61
CA ALA A 23 2.01 9.54 20.53
C ALA A 23 0.88 10.46 20.08
N GLN A 24 1.03 11.12 18.91
CA GLN A 24 0.10 12.18 18.52
C GLN A 24 -0.82 11.88 17.35
N SER A 25 -0.47 10.93 16.46
CA SER A 25 -1.28 10.73 15.24
C SER A 25 -2.70 10.25 15.57
N LEU A 26 -2.88 9.25 16.42
CA LEU A 26 -4.22 8.75 16.75
C LEU A 26 -5.11 9.83 17.37
N ASN A 27 -4.57 10.63 18.31
CA ASN A 27 -5.33 11.72 18.95
C ASN A 27 -5.68 12.82 17.96
N ALA A 28 -4.74 13.22 17.09
CA ALA A 28 -4.97 14.20 16.04
C ALA A 28 -6.01 13.70 15.02
N ILE A 29 -5.94 12.42 14.62
CA ILE A 29 -6.90 11.76 13.73
C ILE A 29 -8.29 11.75 14.37
N LYS A 30 -8.40 11.34 15.65
CA LYS A 30 -9.67 11.33 16.38
C LYS A 30 -10.26 12.74 16.52
N SER A 31 -9.43 13.75 16.84
CA SER A 31 -9.87 15.14 16.96
C SER A 31 -10.33 15.74 15.63
N ARG A 32 -9.68 15.39 14.53
CA ARG A 32 -10.06 15.81 13.18
C ARG A 32 -11.28 15.05 12.66
N GLY A 33 -11.56 13.87 13.19
CA GLY A 33 -12.70 13.03 12.82
C GLY A 33 -12.52 12.24 11.51
N MET A 34 -11.30 12.15 10.97
CA MET A 34 -11.00 11.37 9.75
C MET A 34 -9.51 11.03 9.63
N VAL A 35 -9.23 9.96 8.87
CA VAL A 35 -7.87 9.58 8.45
C VAL A 35 -7.53 10.29 7.13
N ASN A 36 -6.38 10.94 7.04
CA ASN A 36 -5.83 11.43 5.77
C ASN A 36 -4.97 10.33 5.15
N CYS A 37 -5.37 9.81 4.00
CA CYS A 37 -4.71 8.70 3.31
C CYS A 37 -4.09 9.18 1.99
N GLY A 38 -2.77 9.06 1.84
CA GLY A 38 -2.09 9.25 0.58
C GLY A 38 -2.31 8.04 -0.34
N ALA A 39 -2.92 8.27 -1.50
CA ALA A 39 -3.28 7.24 -2.47
C ALA A 39 -2.75 7.56 -3.88
N ASN A 40 -2.83 6.63 -4.82
CA ASN A 40 -2.27 6.81 -6.16
C ASN A 40 -3.04 7.87 -6.98
N GLY A 41 -4.34 7.73 -7.11
CA GLY A 41 -5.20 8.64 -7.87
C GLY A 41 -5.32 8.32 -9.38
N THR A 42 -4.51 7.41 -9.93
CA THR A 42 -4.54 7.07 -11.37
C THR A 42 -4.48 5.58 -11.66
N LEU A 43 -4.15 4.73 -10.65
CA LEU A 43 -3.91 3.31 -10.86
C LEU A 43 -5.17 2.48 -10.55
N GLY A 44 -5.78 1.93 -11.59
CA GLY A 44 -6.91 1.00 -11.46
C GLY A 44 -6.55 -0.23 -10.62
N GLY A 45 -7.48 -0.68 -9.79
CA GLY A 45 -7.26 -1.80 -8.86
C GLY A 45 -6.56 -1.43 -7.54
N PHE A 46 -5.81 -0.34 -7.48
CA PHE A 46 -5.09 0.11 -6.28
C PHE A 46 -5.65 1.40 -5.70
N GLY A 47 -5.72 2.47 -6.49
CA GLY A 47 -6.24 3.76 -6.03
C GLY A 47 -6.65 4.63 -7.20
N LEU A 48 -7.94 4.67 -7.50
CA LEU A 48 -8.52 5.43 -8.61
C LEU A 48 -9.86 6.03 -8.20
N PRO A 49 -10.04 7.37 -8.28
CA PRO A 49 -11.35 7.99 -8.18
C PRO A 49 -12.12 7.86 -9.50
N ASP A 50 -13.44 7.67 -9.43
CA ASP A 50 -14.34 7.80 -10.56
C ASP A 50 -14.64 9.28 -10.88
N ALA A 51 -15.45 9.53 -11.91
CA ALA A 51 -15.85 10.89 -12.31
C ALA A 51 -16.67 11.63 -11.24
N GLN A 52 -17.26 10.92 -10.29
CA GLN A 52 -18.02 11.45 -9.16
C GLN A 52 -17.15 11.66 -7.91
N GLY A 53 -15.86 11.27 -7.98
CA GLY A 53 -14.93 11.37 -6.87
C GLY A 53 -14.96 10.18 -5.90
N ASN A 54 -15.66 9.09 -6.24
CA ASN A 54 -15.65 7.88 -5.42
C ASN A 54 -14.38 7.08 -5.69
N TRP A 55 -13.61 6.85 -4.64
CA TRP A 55 -12.36 6.10 -4.73
C TRP A 55 -12.58 4.60 -4.67
N THR A 56 -11.80 3.85 -5.46
CA THR A 56 -11.78 2.38 -5.47
C THR A 56 -10.36 1.86 -5.56
N GLY A 57 -10.13 0.65 -5.03
CA GLY A 57 -8.85 -0.04 -5.11
C GLY A 57 -8.40 -0.67 -3.79
N LEU A 58 -7.41 -1.55 -3.86
CA LEU A 58 -6.88 -2.31 -2.73
C LEU A 58 -6.34 -1.39 -1.63
N ASP A 59 -5.56 -0.36 -2.00
CA ASP A 59 -5.02 0.63 -1.06
C ASP A 59 -6.11 1.52 -0.48
N VAL A 60 -7.15 1.82 -1.27
CA VAL A 60 -8.33 2.59 -0.84
C VAL A 60 -9.13 1.83 0.21
N GLU A 61 -9.40 0.55 -0.03
CA GLU A 61 -10.13 -0.28 0.94
C GLU A 61 -9.31 -0.48 2.22
N PHE A 62 -7.98 -0.54 2.14
CA PHE A 62 -7.12 -0.55 3.32
C PHE A 62 -7.27 0.73 4.16
N CYS A 63 -7.29 1.92 3.56
CA CYS A 63 -7.51 3.17 4.30
C CYS A 63 -8.93 3.27 4.88
N ARG A 64 -9.93 2.72 4.20
CA ARG A 64 -11.28 2.57 4.75
C ARG A 64 -11.34 1.59 5.92
N ALA A 65 -10.53 0.52 5.88
CA ALA A 65 -10.38 -0.41 7.01
C ALA A 65 -9.80 0.29 8.26
N LEU A 66 -8.81 1.16 8.08
CA LEU A 66 -8.29 2.01 9.16
C LEU A 66 -9.37 2.94 9.72
N ALA A 67 -10.14 3.60 8.86
CA ALA A 67 -11.24 4.46 9.30
C ALA A 67 -12.33 3.66 10.03
N ALA A 68 -12.66 2.46 9.55
CA ALA A 68 -13.59 1.55 10.23
C ALA A 68 -13.07 1.13 11.61
N ALA A 69 -11.79 0.79 11.74
CA ALA A 69 -11.17 0.43 13.02
C ALA A 69 -11.25 1.58 14.04
N VAL A 70 -10.92 2.80 13.62
CA VAL A 70 -10.84 3.97 14.50
C VAL A 70 -12.21 4.56 14.82
N PHE A 71 -13.09 4.69 13.81
CA PHE A 71 -14.34 5.45 13.90
C PHE A 71 -15.62 4.60 13.79
N ASN A 72 -15.50 3.31 13.50
CA ASN A 72 -16.64 2.47 13.10
C ASN A 72 -17.37 3.02 11.85
N ASP A 73 -16.67 3.77 11.01
CA ASP A 73 -17.22 4.39 9.82
C ASP A 73 -16.15 4.43 8.71
N PRO A 74 -16.27 3.64 7.65
CA PRO A 74 -15.31 3.59 6.55
C PRO A 74 -15.29 4.87 5.70
N ALA A 75 -16.28 5.76 5.85
CA ALA A 75 -16.34 7.05 5.15
C ALA A 75 -15.46 8.13 5.83
N LYS A 76 -14.99 7.88 7.06
CA LYS A 76 -14.12 8.81 7.80
C LYS A 76 -12.66 8.77 7.30
N VAL A 77 -12.50 8.87 5.98
CA VAL A 77 -11.21 8.93 5.31
C VAL A 77 -11.21 10.02 4.23
N LYS A 78 -10.14 10.82 4.20
CA LYS A 78 -9.85 11.78 3.14
C LYS A 78 -8.70 11.23 2.29
N PHE A 79 -8.96 10.99 1.02
CA PHE A 79 -7.93 10.57 0.07
C PHE A 79 -7.20 11.78 -0.51
N VAL A 80 -5.87 11.69 -0.59
CA VAL A 80 -4.99 12.68 -1.21
C VAL A 80 -4.25 11.98 -2.34
N ALA A 81 -4.53 12.40 -3.58
CA ALA A 81 -3.83 11.86 -4.75
C ALA A 81 -2.38 12.35 -4.77
N LEU A 82 -1.42 11.43 -4.81
CA LEU A 82 0.01 11.72 -4.76
C LEU A 82 0.76 11.07 -5.92
N THR A 83 1.71 11.82 -6.51
CA THR A 83 2.64 11.25 -7.48
C THR A 83 3.68 10.35 -6.79
N ALA A 84 4.45 9.59 -7.56
CA ALA A 84 5.54 8.79 -7.00
C ALA A 84 6.62 9.66 -6.35
N LYS A 85 6.81 10.90 -6.81
CA LYS A 85 7.79 11.85 -6.31
C LYS A 85 7.32 12.54 -5.02
N ASP A 86 6.04 12.92 -4.94
CA ASP A 86 5.54 13.78 -3.84
C ASP A 86 5.11 12.98 -2.61
N ARG A 87 4.84 11.67 -2.76
CA ARG A 87 4.25 10.82 -1.71
C ARG A 87 5.03 10.82 -0.39
N PHE A 88 6.35 10.81 -0.46
CA PHE A 88 7.19 10.76 0.75
C PHE A 88 7.21 12.09 1.48
N THR A 89 7.29 13.20 0.74
CA THR A 89 7.22 14.55 1.32
C THR A 89 5.87 14.77 2.00
N ALA A 90 4.77 14.37 1.37
CA ALA A 90 3.43 14.48 1.95
C ALA A 90 3.26 13.67 3.24
N LEU A 91 3.90 12.49 3.34
CA LEU A 91 3.88 11.72 4.57
C LEU A 91 4.77 12.35 5.64
N GLN A 92 5.97 12.81 5.28
CA GLN A 92 6.92 13.45 6.21
C GLN A 92 6.39 14.77 6.77
N SER A 93 5.73 15.60 5.95
CA SER A 93 5.12 16.87 6.39
C SER A 93 3.89 16.69 7.27
N GLY A 94 3.26 15.51 7.26
CA GLY A 94 2.01 15.25 7.97
C GLY A 94 0.75 15.63 7.20
N ASP A 95 0.85 15.93 5.90
CA ASP A 95 -0.32 16.16 5.05
C ASP A 95 -1.19 14.91 4.96
N VAL A 96 -0.57 13.74 5.07
CA VAL A 96 -1.24 12.46 5.23
C VAL A 96 -0.76 11.71 6.48
N ASP A 97 -1.64 10.92 7.08
CA ASP A 97 -1.35 10.11 8.26
C ASP A 97 -0.74 8.77 7.90
N VAL A 98 -1.13 8.25 6.76
CA VAL A 98 -0.69 6.97 6.18
C VAL A 98 -0.53 7.12 4.68
N LEU A 99 0.50 6.49 4.14
CA LEU A 99 0.70 6.35 2.71
C LEU A 99 0.36 4.92 2.30
N ALA A 100 -0.79 4.73 1.67
CA ALA A 100 -1.22 3.49 1.01
C ALA A 100 -1.33 3.77 -0.49
N ARG A 101 -0.19 3.61 -1.19
CA ARG A 101 -0.03 4.08 -2.57
C ARG A 101 0.95 3.19 -3.34
N ASN A 102 0.65 1.89 -3.42
CA ASN A 102 1.48 0.91 -4.11
C ASN A 102 2.99 1.24 -3.97
N THR A 103 3.45 1.37 -2.71
CA THR A 103 4.80 1.82 -2.41
C THR A 103 5.69 0.66 -2.04
N THR A 104 6.73 0.43 -2.83
CA THR A 104 7.70 -0.62 -2.59
C THR A 104 8.52 -0.36 -1.33
N TRP A 105 8.55 -1.32 -0.44
CA TRP A 105 9.43 -1.31 0.72
C TRP A 105 10.87 -1.57 0.27
N THR A 106 11.73 -0.59 0.46
CA THR A 106 13.17 -0.71 0.20
C THR A 106 13.96 -0.22 1.41
N SER A 107 15.19 -0.73 1.57
CA SER A 107 16.07 -0.32 2.66
C SER A 107 16.24 1.20 2.72
N SER A 108 16.48 1.86 1.58
CA SER A 108 16.68 3.31 1.54
C SER A 108 15.42 4.09 1.95
N ARG A 109 14.23 3.66 1.52
CA ARG A 109 12.97 4.31 1.90
C ARG A 109 12.67 4.15 3.39
N ASP A 110 12.93 2.96 3.91
CA ASP A 110 12.71 2.62 5.32
C ASP A 110 13.69 3.37 6.24
N THR A 111 14.97 3.36 5.91
CA THR A 111 16.00 3.88 6.83
C THR A 111 16.34 5.35 6.62
N SER A 112 16.33 5.86 5.36
CA SER A 112 16.84 7.19 5.04
C SER A 112 15.76 8.26 4.96
N LEU A 113 14.47 7.87 4.79
CA LEU A 113 13.37 8.81 4.65
C LEU A 113 12.55 9.00 5.95
N GLY A 114 12.93 8.35 7.05
CA GLY A 114 12.19 8.45 8.32
C GLY A 114 10.79 7.86 8.25
N LEU A 115 10.64 6.75 7.54
CA LEU A 115 9.37 6.05 7.32
C LEU A 115 9.42 4.63 7.85
N ASN A 116 8.32 4.14 8.41
CA ASN A 116 8.12 2.74 8.76
C ASN A 116 7.13 2.11 7.79
N PHE A 117 7.55 1.06 7.09
CA PHE A 117 6.62 0.18 6.38
C PHE A 117 5.96 -0.76 7.37
N THR A 118 4.64 -0.87 7.32
CA THR A 118 3.89 -1.57 8.37
C THR A 118 3.64 -3.04 8.07
N ALA A 119 3.50 -3.37 6.78
CA ALA A 119 3.31 -4.73 6.28
C ALA A 119 3.50 -4.73 4.76
N ILE A 120 3.52 -5.92 4.14
CA ILE A 120 3.43 -6.08 2.69
C ILE A 120 2.00 -6.47 2.35
N ASN A 121 1.23 -5.53 1.78
CA ASN A 121 -0.15 -5.78 1.38
C ASN A 121 -0.29 -6.30 -0.06
N TYR A 122 0.79 -6.24 -0.86
CA TYR A 122 0.85 -6.82 -2.19
C TYR A 122 2.30 -7.14 -2.59
N TYR A 123 2.57 -8.40 -2.91
CA TYR A 123 3.83 -8.84 -3.48
C TYR A 123 3.78 -8.70 -5.00
N ASP A 124 4.60 -7.83 -5.55
CA ASP A 124 4.69 -7.54 -6.97
C ASP A 124 6.11 -7.71 -7.50
N GLY A 125 6.29 -7.42 -8.76
CA GLY A 125 7.56 -7.35 -9.45
C GLY A 125 7.43 -6.49 -10.70
N GLN A 126 8.53 -5.94 -11.19
CA GLN A 126 8.55 -5.11 -12.39
C GLN A 126 8.57 -5.95 -13.66
N GLY A 127 7.80 -5.53 -14.67
CA GLY A 127 7.77 -6.13 -16.00
C GLY A 127 7.79 -5.09 -17.11
N PHE A 128 7.50 -5.53 -18.32
CA PHE A 128 7.43 -4.70 -19.52
C PHE A 128 6.14 -4.92 -20.29
N LEU A 129 5.53 -3.85 -20.77
CA LEU A 129 4.42 -3.83 -21.71
C LEU A 129 4.94 -3.41 -23.09
N VAL A 130 4.64 -4.20 -24.10
CA VAL A 130 5.06 -3.95 -25.49
C VAL A 130 3.92 -4.14 -26.47
N ARG A 131 4.02 -3.52 -27.66
CA ARG A 131 3.11 -3.82 -28.77
C ARG A 131 3.45 -5.17 -29.38
N LYS A 132 2.45 -5.97 -29.71
CA LYS A 132 2.62 -7.23 -30.44
C LYS A 132 3.33 -7.04 -31.80
N SER A 133 3.15 -5.87 -32.42
CA SER A 133 3.81 -5.51 -33.66
C SER A 133 5.35 -5.40 -33.56
N LEU A 134 5.88 -5.24 -32.35
CA LEU A 134 7.34 -5.23 -32.10
C LEU A 134 7.94 -6.63 -32.27
N LYS A 135 7.12 -7.70 -32.19
CA LYS A 135 7.50 -9.11 -32.35
C LYS A 135 8.60 -9.59 -31.40
N VAL A 136 8.66 -9.04 -30.19
CA VAL A 136 9.54 -9.49 -29.11
C VAL A 136 8.73 -10.35 -28.14
N ASN A 137 9.36 -11.38 -27.59
CA ASN A 137 8.78 -12.32 -26.64
C ASN A 137 9.50 -12.36 -25.29
N SER A 138 10.60 -11.62 -25.19
CA SER A 138 11.45 -11.55 -23.99
C SER A 138 11.94 -10.12 -23.79
N ALA A 139 12.08 -9.71 -22.53
CA ALA A 139 12.69 -8.45 -22.16
C ALA A 139 14.17 -8.35 -22.60
N LEU A 140 14.85 -9.48 -22.80
CA LEU A 140 16.20 -9.54 -23.34
C LEU A 140 16.30 -9.09 -24.81
N GLU A 141 15.19 -9.06 -25.53
CA GLU A 141 15.12 -8.59 -26.92
C GLU A 141 14.91 -7.07 -27.02
N LEU A 142 14.79 -6.36 -25.88
CA LEU A 142 14.61 -4.90 -25.83
C LEU A 142 15.93 -4.11 -25.92
N ASN A 143 16.99 -4.71 -26.44
CA ASN A 143 18.25 -3.99 -26.63
C ASN A 143 18.06 -2.78 -27.56
N ASP A 144 18.57 -1.60 -27.14
CA ASP A 144 18.45 -0.31 -27.84
C ASP A 144 17.01 0.27 -27.93
N ALA A 145 16.04 -0.35 -27.23
CA ALA A 145 14.66 0.12 -27.18
C ALA A 145 14.50 1.42 -26.34
N ALA A 146 13.58 2.27 -26.77
CA ALA A 146 13.11 3.40 -25.97
C ALA A 146 12.06 2.91 -24.95
N VAL A 147 12.33 3.07 -23.65
CA VAL A 147 11.48 2.60 -22.57
C VAL A 147 10.92 3.77 -21.79
N CYS A 148 9.59 3.90 -21.80
CA CYS A 148 8.85 4.86 -20.97
C CYS A 148 8.78 4.37 -19.51
N VAL A 149 9.09 5.26 -18.56
CA VAL A 149 9.04 4.96 -17.11
C VAL A 149 8.68 6.21 -16.31
N GLN A 150 8.03 6.03 -15.16
CA GLN A 150 7.76 7.13 -14.24
C GLN A 150 8.97 7.40 -13.35
N GLN A 151 9.39 8.67 -13.25
CA GLN A 151 10.49 9.11 -12.37
C GLN A 151 10.14 8.95 -10.88
N GLY A 152 11.17 8.79 -10.04
CA GLY A 152 11.02 8.66 -8.57
C GLY A 152 10.47 7.30 -8.12
N THR A 153 10.54 6.29 -9.00
CA THR A 153 10.10 4.93 -8.73
C THR A 153 11.31 3.98 -8.58
N THR A 154 11.09 2.83 -7.94
CA THR A 154 12.03 1.70 -7.97
C THR A 154 12.22 1.19 -9.39
N THR A 155 11.14 1.23 -10.17
CA THR A 155 11.14 0.71 -11.55
C THR A 155 12.05 1.52 -12.49
N GLU A 156 12.25 2.81 -12.24
CA GLU A 156 13.25 3.62 -12.96
C GLU A 156 14.69 3.13 -12.67
N LEU A 157 15.00 2.81 -11.40
CA LEU A 157 16.31 2.33 -10.99
C LEU A 157 16.58 0.90 -11.48
N ASN A 158 15.62 0.01 -11.29
CA ASN A 158 15.72 -1.39 -11.71
C ASN A 158 15.84 -1.53 -13.23
N LEU A 159 15.18 -0.66 -14.00
CA LEU A 159 15.30 -0.62 -15.46
C LEU A 159 16.75 -0.44 -15.88
N ALA A 160 17.44 0.55 -15.30
CA ALA A 160 18.85 0.82 -15.60
C ALA A 160 19.75 -0.36 -15.20
N ASP A 161 19.50 -0.95 -14.02
CA ASP A 161 20.25 -2.08 -13.51
C ASP A 161 20.08 -3.33 -14.37
N TYR A 162 18.85 -3.64 -14.79
CA TYR A 162 18.55 -4.79 -15.62
C TYR A 162 19.26 -4.72 -16.98
N PHE A 163 19.18 -3.58 -17.66
CA PHE A 163 19.83 -3.39 -18.96
C PHE A 163 21.37 -3.46 -18.83
N ARG A 164 21.93 -2.83 -17.79
CA ARG A 164 23.37 -2.89 -17.51
C ARG A 164 23.83 -4.32 -17.22
N ALA A 165 23.12 -5.07 -16.39
CA ALA A 165 23.48 -6.45 -16.04
C ALA A 165 23.45 -7.38 -17.25
N ASN A 166 22.53 -7.15 -18.18
CA ASN A 166 22.41 -7.92 -19.42
C ASN A 166 23.22 -7.35 -20.60
N LYS A 167 24.06 -6.33 -20.36
CA LYS A 167 24.89 -5.66 -21.38
C LYS A 167 24.08 -5.09 -22.56
N MET A 168 22.86 -4.66 -22.27
CA MET A 168 21.93 -4.08 -23.25
C MET A 168 22.04 -2.55 -23.23
N LYS A 169 21.83 -1.93 -24.38
CA LYS A 169 21.71 -0.48 -24.51
C LYS A 169 20.28 -0.05 -24.16
N LEU A 170 20.17 0.99 -23.33
CA LEU A 170 18.89 1.54 -22.84
C LEU A 170 18.72 2.98 -23.32
N LYS A 171 17.53 3.30 -23.81
CA LYS A 171 17.05 4.67 -24.04
C LYS A 171 15.89 4.94 -23.08
N THR A 172 16.20 5.46 -21.89
CA THR A 172 15.17 5.78 -20.89
C THR A 172 14.44 7.07 -21.27
N VAL A 173 13.10 7.04 -21.26
CA VAL A 173 12.24 8.20 -21.41
C VAL A 173 11.41 8.35 -20.14
N THR A 174 11.77 9.32 -19.29
CA THR A 174 11.15 9.54 -17.99
C THR A 174 10.03 10.56 -18.03
N PHE A 175 8.98 10.32 -17.21
CA PHE A 175 7.81 11.18 -17.08
C PHE A 175 7.49 11.47 -15.61
N ALA A 176 6.88 12.61 -15.34
CA ALA A 176 6.50 12.99 -13.98
C ALA A 176 5.37 12.10 -13.43
N SER A 177 4.46 11.65 -14.28
CA SER A 177 3.33 10.79 -13.89
C SER A 177 3.27 9.51 -14.73
N ALA A 178 2.60 8.49 -14.19
CA ALA A 178 2.31 7.26 -14.92
C ALA A 178 1.39 7.53 -16.13
N ASP A 179 0.44 8.46 -16.01
CA ASP A 179 -0.46 8.88 -17.09
C ASP A 179 0.29 9.45 -18.29
N GLU A 180 1.30 10.29 -18.06
CA GLU A 180 2.13 10.82 -19.15
C GLU A 180 2.95 9.70 -19.81
N ALA A 181 3.51 8.80 -19.02
CA ALA A 181 4.32 7.69 -19.50
C ALA A 181 3.52 6.73 -20.40
N ILE A 182 2.30 6.34 -19.95
CA ILE A 182 1.46 5.43 -20.74
C ILE A 182 0.92 6.10 -22.00
N LYS A 183 0.56 7.39 -21.97
CA LYS A 183 0.16 8.16 -23.15
C LYS A 183 1.30 8.30 -24.15
N ALA A 184 2.52 8.53 -23.69
CA ALA A 184 3.69 8.58 -24.56
C ALA A 184 3.98 7.23 -25.20
N TYR A 185 3.84 6.15 -24.46
CA TYR A 185 3.93 4.79 -25.01
C TYR A 185 2.82 4.53 -26.03
N ASP A 186 1.56 4.85 -25.73
CA ASP A 186 0.42 4.62 -26.63
C ASP A 186 0.58 5.39 -27.95
N SER A 187 1.10 6.62 -27.91
CA SER A 187 1.39 7.44 -29.10
C SER A 187 2.61 6.98 -29.91
N GLY A 188 3.34 5.95 -29.48
CA GLY A 188 4.51 5.43 -30.19
C GLY A 188 5.83 6.13 -29.87
N ARG A 189 5.89 7.01 -28.87
CA ARG A 189 7.14 7.67 -28.45
C ARG A 189 8.14 6.70 -27.82
N CYS A 190 7.63 5.61 -27.20
CA CYS A 190 8.44 4.54 -26.62
C CYS A 190 8.07 3.20 -27.24
N ASP A 191 9.05 2.29 -27.33
CA ASP A 191 8.87 0.92 -27.77
C ASP A 191 8.24 0.05 -26.68
N ALA A 192 8.61 0.31 -25.43
CA ALA A 192 8.10 -0.39 -24.24
C ALA A 192 7.68 0.61 -23.15
N PHE A 193 6.78 0.16 -22.27
CA PHE A 193 6.45 0.81 -21.02
C PHE A 193 6.76 -0.14 -19.85
N THR A 194 7.33 0.37 -18.76
CA THR A 194 7.70 -0.45 -17.60
C THR A 194 7.17 0.16 -16.30
N THR A 195 6.61 -0.71 -15.48
CA THR A 195 6.20 -0.48 -14.09
C THR A 195 5.98 -1.84 -13.41
N ASP A 196 5.42 -1.86 -12.20
CA ASP A 196 4.99 -3.08 -11.52
C ASP A 196 4.04 -3.89 -12.42
N ALA A 197 4.13 -5.22 -12.40
CA ALA A 197 3.34 -6.09 -13.27
C ALA A 197 1.83 -5.89 -13.09
N SER A 198 1.36 -5.71 -11.84
CA SER A 198 -0.03 -5.36 -11.57
C SER A 198 -0.46 -4.06 -12.23
N GLY A 199 0.45 -3.07 -12.22
CA GLY A 199 0.26 -1.79 -12.92
C GLY A 199 0.21 -1.95 -14.43
N LEU A 200 1.05 -2.82 -15.01
CA LEU A 200 1.01 -3.10 -16.46
C LEU A 200 -0.34 -3.68 -16.90
N TYR A 201 -0.92 -4.58 -16.10
CA TYR A 201 -2.27 -5.11 -16.39
C TYR A 201 -3.32 -4.00 -16.32
N ALA A 202 -3.24 -3.10 -15.32
CA ALA A 202 -4.17 -1.98 -15.20
C ALA A 202 -4.05 -0.99 -16.35
N GLU A 203 -2.83 -0.60 -16.69
CA GLU A 203 -2.57 0.38 -17.75
C GLU A 203 -2.90 -0.17 -19.15
N ARG A 204 -2.68 -1.46 -19.38
CA ARG A 204 -3.07 -2.12 -20.63
C ARG A 204 -4.56 -1.99 -20.92
N LEU A 205 -5.42 -2.09 -19.90
CA LEU A 205 -6.87 -1.94 -20.06
C LEU A 205 -7.30 -0.52 -20.47
N ARG A 206 -6.44 0.48 -20.27
CA ARG A 206 -6.69 1.88 -20.63
C ARG A 206 -6.27 2.23 -22.04
N LEU A 207 -5.51 1.36 -22.72
CA LEU A 207 -5.04 1.58 -24.08
C LEU A 207 -6.20 1.46 -25.07
N ALA A 208 -6.18 2.26 -26.14
CA ALA A 208 -7.22 2.27 -27.16
C ALA A 208 -7.41 0.91 -27.85
N LYS A 209 -6.34 0.11 -27.93
CA LYS A 209 -6.31 -1.25 -28.49
C LYS A 209 -5.58 -2.20 -27.54
N SER A 210 -6.15 -2.45 -26.37
CA SER A 210 -5.54 -3.28 -25.32
C SER A 210 -5.04 -4.64 -25.82
N ASP A 211 -5.75 -5.25 -26.77
CA ASP A 211 -5.42 -6.56 -27.35
C ASP A 211 -4.19 -6.55 -28.27
N ASP A 212 -3.76 -5.39 -28.75
CA ASP A 212 -2.54 -5.24 -29.54
C ASP A 212 -1.27 -5.19 -28.67
N HIS A 213 -1.41 -5.30 -27.35
CA HIS A 213 -0.33 -5.20 -26.39
C HIS A 213 -0.20 -6.46 -25.54
N ILE A 214 1.03 -6.79 -25.14
CA ILE A 214 1.34 -7.89 -24.23
C ILE A 214 2.25 -7.43 -23.11
N VAL A 215 2.08 -8.02 -21.93
CA VAL A 215 3.07 -7.96 -20.84
C VAL A 215 4.04 -9.11 -21.09
N LEU A 216 5.34 -8.80 -21.15
CA LEU A 216 6.39 -9.80 -21.30
C LEU A 216 6.50 -10.69 -20.05
N PRO A 217 6.98 -11.94 -20.19
CA PRO A 217 6.95 -12.90 -19.10
C PRO A 217 7.96 -12.63 -17.97
N GLU A 218 9.00 -11.85 -18.23
CA GLU A 218 10.04 -11.61 -17.23
C GLU A 218 9.57 -10.65 -16.14
N ILE A 219 9.85 -11.05 -14.90
CA ILE A 219 9.79 -10.20 -13.71
C ILE A 219 11.22 -9.88 -13.30
N ILE A 220 11.59 -8.62 -13.40
CA ILE A 220 13.00 -8.18 -13.27
C ILE A 220 13.36 -7.65 -11.90
N SER A 221 12.40 -7.52 -10.98
CA SER A 221 12.64 -7.06 -9.61
C SER A 221 11.67 -7.69 -8.60
N LYS A 222 11.94 -7.44 -7.32
CA LYS A 222 11.01 -7.66 -6.22
C LYS A 222 10.40 -6.32 -5.83
N GLU A 223 9.08 -6.23 -5.84
CA GLU A 223 8.32 -5.04 -5.45
C GLU A 223 7.36 -5.40 -4.31
N PRO A 224 7.86 -5.51 -3.04
CA PRO A 224 7.00 -5.71 -1.88
C PRO A 224 6.29 -4.39 -1.57
N LEU A 225 5.04 -4.26 -1.98
CA LEU A 225 4.24 -3.05 -1.79
C LEU A 225 3.60 -3.05 -0.40
N GLY A 226 3.60 -1.90 0.26
CA GLY A 226 2.98 -1.81 1.58
C GLY A 226 2.68 -0.40 2.04
N PRO A 227 1.75 -0.28 3.01
CA PRO A 227 1.48 0.97 3.68
C PRO A 227 2.67 1.43 4.51
N SER A 228 2.86 2.74 4.60
CA SER A 228 3.90 3.32 5.44
C SER A 228 3.39 4.51 6.25
N VAL A 229 4.03 4.73 7.39
CA VAL A 229 3.78 5.82 8.34
C VAL A 229 5.09 6.53 8.68
N ARG A 230 5.03 7.69 9.35
CA ARG A 230 6.24 8.38 9.85
C ARG A 230 6.90 7.60 10.98
N HIS A 231 8.21 7.73 11.12
CA HIS A 231 8.91 7.26 12.32
C HIS A 231 8.43 7.99 13.58
N GLY A 232 8.62 7.35 14.73
CA GLY A 232 8.43 7.97 16.05
C GLY A 232 6.99 7.97 16.56
N ASP A 233 6.06 7.25 15.91
CA ASP A 233 4.70 7.02 16.40
C ASP A 233 4.37 5.52 16.35
N ASP A 234 4.86 4.80 17.35
CA ASP A 234 4.73 3.35 17.43
C ASP A 234 3.27 2.92 17.56
N GLN A 235 2.44 3.72 18.25
CA GLN A 235 1.01 3.41 18.39
C GLN A 235 0.31 3.43 17.03
N TRP A 236 0.53 4.48 16.23
CA TRP A 236 -0.08 4.57 14.91
C TRP A 236 0.49 3.50 13.95
N PHE A 237 1.80 3.25 14.02
CA PHE A 237 2.44 2.16 13.30
C PHE A 237 1.78 0.82 13.62
N ASP A 238 1.54 0.51 14.90
CA ASP A 238 0.89 -0.73 15.31
C ASP A 238 -0.56 -0.81 14.83
N ILE A 239 -1.33 0.27 14.89
CA ILE A 239 -2.71 0.30 14.38
C ILE A 239 -2.73 0.00 12.88
N VAL A 240 -1.86 0.65 12.09
CA VAL A 240 -1.80 0.45 10.64
C VAL A 240 -1.36 -0.98 10.30
N LYS A 241 -0.34 -1.48 10.99
CA LYS A 241 0.17 -2.85 10.85
C LYS A 241 -0.90 -3.90 11.18
N TRP A 242 -1.51 -3.79 12.36
CA TRP A 242 -2.50 -4.76 12.81
C TRP A 242 -3.82 -4.69 12.05
N THR A 243 -4.15 -3.56 11.44
CA THR A 243 -5.28 -3.49 10.50
C THR A 243 -5.11 -4.46 9.33
N HIS A 244 -3.91 -4.52 8.72
CA HIS A 244 -3.62 -5.49 7.67
C HIS A 244 -3.67 -6.92 8.18
N TYR A 245 -3.02 -7.18 9.31
CA TYR A 245 -2.99 -8.54 9.88
C TYR A 245 -4.36 -9.02 10.38
N ALA A 246 -5.23 -8.12 10.86
CA ALA A 246 -6.61 -8.49 11.17
C ALA A 246 -7.39 -8.93 9.93
N MET A 247 -7.20 -8.27 8.79
CA MET A 247 -7.82 -8.65 7.53
C MET A 247 -7.31 -10.02 7.02
N LEU A 248 -6.01 -10.30 7.17
CA LEU A 248 -5.42 -11.60 6.83
C LEU A 248 -5.92 -12.70 7.77
N THR A 249 -5.90 -12.45 9.09
CA THR A 249 -6.38 -13.40 10.09
C THR A 249 -7.86 -13.73 9.87
N ALA A 250 -8.67 -12.73 9.50
CA ALA A 250 -10.06 -12.97 9.16
C ALA A 250 -10.20 -13.90 7.93
N GLU A 251 -9.38 -13.74 6.91
CA GLU A 251 -9.36 -14.65 5.75
C GLU A 251 -8.95 -16.07 6.16
N GLU A 252 -7.89 -16.22 6.99
CA GLU A 252 -7.44 -17.53 7.49
C GLU A 252 -8.53 -18.27 8.27
N LEU A 253 -9.25 -17.53 9.11
CA LEU A 253 -10.31 -18.09 9.97
C LEU A 253 -11.66 -18.21 9.24
N GLY A 254 -11.74 -17.85 7.96
CA GLY A 254 -12.99 -17.89 7.19
C GLY A 254 -14.04 -16.86 7.66
N VAL A 255 -13.60 -15.81 8.34
CA VAL A 255 -14.47 -14.68 8.74
C VAL A 255 -14.57 -13.71 7.57
N THR A 256 -15.78 -13.49 7.11
CA THR A 256 -16.10 -12.66 5.94
C THR A 256 -17.06 -11.54 6.30
N LYS A 257 -17.18 -10.55 5.42
CA LYS A 257 -18.18 -9.49 5.57
C LYS A 257 -19.61 -10.05 5.73
N ALA A 258 -19.90 -11.15 5.06
CA ALA A 258 -21.22 -11.75 5.07
C ALA A 258 -21.55 -12.50 6.38
N ASN A 259 -20.53 -13.12 7.03
CA ASN A 259 -20.76 -13.98 8.20
C ASN A 259 -20.26 -13.39 9.53
N VAL A 260 -19.59 -12.24 9.54
CA VAL A 260 -18.95 -11.70 10.74
C VAL A 260 -19.89 -11.54 11.94
N ASP A 261 -21.17 -11.18 11.70
CA ASP A 261 -22.18 -11.02 12.76
C ASP A 261 -22.49 -12.34 13.50
N GLU A 262 -22.47 -13.45 12.76
CA GLU A 262 -22.63 -14.80 13.34
C GLU A 262 -21.34 -15.24 14.05
N GLN A 263 -20.18 -14.94 13.45
CA GLN A 263 -18.86 -15.30 13.96
C GLN A 263 -18.52 -14.68 15.32
N VAL A 264 -19.14 -13.58 15.70
CA VAL A 264 -19.03 -13.02 17.08
C VAL A 264 -19.43 -14.04 18.14
N LYS A 265 -20.31 -14.99 17.82
CA LYS A 265 -20.77 -16.08 18.71
C LYS A 265 -19.94 -17.35 18.55
N SER A 266 -18.89 -17.35 17.76
CA SER A 266 -18.06 -18.53 17.49
C SER A 266 -17.47 -19.13 18.78
N ALA A 267 -17.40 -20.45 18.86
CA ALA A 267 -16.68 -21.13 19.92
C ALA A 267 -15.16 -21.13 19.72
N ASN A 268 -14.68 -20.82 18.50
CA ASN A 268 -13.25 -20.80 18.20
C ASN A 268 -12.54 -19.65 18.93
N PRO A 269 -11.54 -19.94 19.79
CA PRO A 269 -10.84 -18.92 20.57
C PRO A 269 -10.12 -17.86 19.72
N GLU A 270 -9.63 -18.24 18.52
CA GLU A 270 -8.94 -17.28 17.62
C GLU A 270 -9.93 -16.29 17.02
N VAL A 271 -11.12 -16.75 16.62
CA VAL A 271 -12.22 -15.89 16.17
C VAL A 271 -12.68 -14.96 17.28
N LYS A 272 -12.78 -15.46 18.52
CA LYS A 272 -13.15 -14.64 19.69
C LYS A 272 -12.15 -13.51 19.93
N ARG A 273 -10.86 -13.81 19.87
CA ARG A 273 -9.80 -12.79 20.03
C ARG A 273 -9.83 -11.78 18.88
N LEU A 274 -9.94 -12.26 17.64
CA LEU A 274 -10.04 -11.37 16.48
C LEU A 274 -11.22 -10.40 16.60
N LEU A 275 -12.40 -10.91 16.94
CA LEU A 275 -13.64 -10.11 16.94
C LEU A 275 -13.90 -9.37 18.27
N GLY A 276 -12.99 -9.49 19.26
CA GLY A 276 -13.04 -8.76 20.53
C GLY A 276 -14.03 -9.31 21.56
N SER A 277 -14.52 -10.56 21.40
CA SER A 277 -15.32 -11.23 22.43
C SER A 277 -14.46 -11.82 23.55
N GLU A 278 -13.13 -11.92 23.33
CA GLU A 278 -12.14 -12.39 24.30
C GLU A 278 -10.87 -11.53 24.20
N GLY A 279 -10.29 -11.15 25.34
CA GLY A 279 -9.09 -10.33 25.40
C GLY A 279 -9.36 -8.83 25.26
N ASN A 280 -8.27 -8.02 25.26
CA ASN A 280 -8.29 -6.56 25.22
C ASN A 280 -7.34 -5.99 24.14
N TYR A 281 -7.23 -6.69 23.02
CA TYR A 281 -6.25 -6.37 21.98
C TYR A 281 -6.52 -5.02 21.29
N GLY A 282 -7.79 -4.63 21.17
CA GLY A 282 -8.16 -3.30 20.68
C GLY A 282 -7.74 -2.18 21.62
N GLU A 283 -7.97 -2.37 22.92
CA GLU A 283 -7.60 -1.38 23.93
C GLU A 283 -6.09 -1.19 24.03
N GLN A 284 -5.29 -2.25 23.82
CA GLN A 284 -3.82 -2.16 23.73
C GLN A 284 -3.35 -1.29 22.56
N LEU A 285 -4.12 -1.22 21.48
CA LEU A 285 -3.90 -0.30 20.35
C LEU A 285 -4.46 1.11 20.59
N GLY A 286 -5.18 1.35 21.70
CA GLY A 286 -5.92 2.59 21.93
C GLY A 286 -7.23 2.70 21.15
N LEU A 287 -7.73 1.57 20.66
CA LEU A 287 -9.01 1.42 19.94
C LEU A 287 -10.05 0.76 20.86
N THR A 288 -11.24 0.50 20.33
CA THR A 288 -12.24 -0.32 21.03
C THR A 288 -11.95 -1.81 20.83
N LYS A 289 -12.43 -2.66 21.75
CA LYS A 289 -12.19 -4.12 21.68
C LYS A 289 -12.68 -4.77 20.38
N ASP A 290 -13.71 -4.20 19.75
CA ASP A 290 -14.34 -4.69 18.52
C ASP A 290 -13.75 -4.10 17.22
N TRP A 291 -12.56 -3.51 17.29
CA TRP A 291 -11.90 -2.84 16.16
C TRP A 291 -11.77 -3.71 14.90
N ALA A 292 -11.38 -4.96 15.05
CA ALA A 292 -11.22 -5.88 13.91
C ALA A 292 -12.59 -6.38 13.38
N TYR A 293 -13.59 -6.57 14.27
CA TYR A 293 -14.96 -6.80 13.83
C TYR A 293 -15.47 -5.67 12.92
N ARG A 294 -15.19 -4.39 13.30
CA ARG A 294 -15.58 -3.22 12.50
C ARG A 294 -14.93 -3.24 11.12
N ILE A 295 -13.63 -3.62 11.03
CA ILE A 295 -12.93 -3.76 9.77
C ILE A 295 -13.67 -4.76 8.88
N VAL A 296 -13.88 -5.99 9.36
CA VAL A 296 -14.49 -7.04 8.56
C VAL A 296 -15.94 -6.73 8.23
N LYS A 297 -16.69 -6.15 9.16
CA LYS A 297 -18.10 -5.76 8.96
C LYS A 297 -18.27 -4.74 7.84
N HIS A 298 -17.41 -3.74 7.77
CA HIS A 298 -17.52 -2.67 6.79
C HIS A 298 -16.82 -2.99 5.47
N ILE A 299 -15.64 -3.61 5.53
CA ILE A 299 -14.76 -3.79 4.39
C ILE A 299 -14.71 -5.25 3.91
N GLY A 300 -14.63 -6.20 4.84
CA GLY A 300 -14.37 -7.61 4.57
C GLY A 300 -12.94 -8.00 4.96
N ASN A 301 -12.59 -9.25 4.67
CA ASN A 301 -11.25 -9.77 4.86
C ASN A 301 -10.33 -9.45 3.67
N TYR A 302 -9.04 -9.77 3.78
CA TYR A 302 -8.06 -9.46 2.72
C TYR A 302 -8.39 -10.16 1.40
N GLY A 303 -8.86 -11.40 1.43
CA GLY A 303 -9.24 -12.15 0.23
C GLY A 303 -10.41 -11.49 -0.51
N GLU A 304 -11.44 -11.04 0.20
CA GLU A 304 -12.58 -10.33 -0.38
C GLU A 304 -12.13 -9.01 -1.03
N VAL A 305 -11.25 -8.26 -0.35
CA VAL A 305 -10.70 -7.00 -0.86
C VAL A 305 -9.82 -7.22 -2.09
N PHE A 306 -8.96 -8.23 -2.07
CA PHE A 306 -8.12 -8.61 -3.21
C PHE A 306 -8.98 -8.97 -4.43
N GLU A 307 -9.91 -9.92 -4.28
CA GLU A 307 -10.76 -10.41 -5.37
C GLU A 307 -11.60 -9.29 -6.00
N LYS A 308 -12.13 -8.38 -5.18
CA LYS A 308 -12.93 -7.24 -5.62
C LYS A 308 -12.12 -6.25 -6.46
N ASN A 309 -10.88 -5.96 -6.07
CA ASN A 309 -10.14 -4.83 -6.62
C ASN A 309 -9.12 -5.22 -7.71
N VAL A 310 -8.44 -6.35 -7.55
CA VAL A 310 -7.39 -6.80 -8.47
C VAL A 310 -7.59 -8.24 -8.95
N GLY A 311 -8.32 -9.06 -8.19
CA GLY A 311 -8.54 -10.48 -8.46
C GLY A 311 -9.61 -10.76 -9.51
N GLN A 312 -10.17 -11.96 -9.47
CA GLN A 312 -11.13 -12.45 -10.46
C GLN A 312 -12.44 -11.66 -10.49
N GLY A 313 -12.81 -10.99 -9.40
CA GLY A 313 -13.96 -10.08 -9.33
C GLY A 313 -13.74 -8.71 -9.99
N SER A 314 -12.52 -8.40 -10.40
CA SER A 314 -12.13 -7.14 -11.03
C SER A 314 -11.88 -7.28 -12.54
N PRO A 315 -11.81 -6.18 -13.30
CA PRO A 315 -11.37 -6.21 -14.70
C PRO A 315 -9.93 -6.70 -14.89
N LEU A 316 -9.08 -6.61 -13.86
CA LEU A 316 -7.66 -6.98 -13.95
C LEU A 316 -7.46 -8.51 -14.01
N LYS A 317 -8.35 -9.29 -13.40
CA LYS A 317 -8.30 -10.76 -13.38
C LYS A 317 -6.96 -11.34 -12.92
N ILE A 318 -6.26 -10.65 -12.01
CA ILE A 318 -4.97 -11.11 -11.49
C ILE A 318 -5.19 -12.31 -10.56
N ALA A 319 -4.46 -13.40 -10.82
CA ALA A 319 -4.45 -14.55 -9.91
C ALA A 319 -3.75 -14.19 -8.59
N ARG A 320 -4.22 -14.77 -7.47
CA ARG A 320 -3.63 -14.54 -6.14
C ARG A 320 -2.12 -14.86 -6.12
N GLY A 321 -1.71 -16.00 -6.66
CA GLY A 321 -0.31 -16.43 -6.70
C GLY A 321 0.37 -16.26 -5.33
N VAL A 322 1.52 -15.61 -5.31
CA VAL A 322 2.26 -15.32 -4.05
C VAL A 322 1.50 -14.40 -3.07
N ASN A 323 0.46 -13.71 -3.52
CA ASN A 323 -0.44 -12.92 -2.67
C ASN A 323 -1.50 -13.76 -1.94
N GLY A 324 -1.52 -15.08 -2.14
CA GLY A 324 -2.33 -16.01 -1.37
C GLY A 324 -1.84 -16.15 0.07
N LEU A 325 -2.70 -16.72 0.92
CA LEU A 325 -2.31 -17.09 2.29
C LEU A 325 -1.20 -18.14 2.28
N TRP A 326 -0.36 -18.14 3.30
CA TRP A 326 0.70 -19.14 3.50
C TRP A 326 0.16 -20.57 3.50
N THR A 327 -1.03 -20.81 4.04
CA THR A 327 -1.73 -22.11 4.03
C THR A 327 -2.13 -22.57 2.63
N LYS A 328 -2.11 -21.69 1.64
CA LYS A 328 -2.41 -21.93 0.22
C LYS A 328 -1.18 -21.76 -0.69
N GLY A 329 0.03 -21.77 -0.10
CA GLY A 329 1.29 -21.64 -0.83
C GLY A 329 1.69 -20.21 -1.19
N GLY A 330 1.00 -19.20 -0.66
CA GLY A 330 1.35 -17.79 -0.81
C GLY A 330 2.31 -17.27 0.27
N LEU A 331 2.56 -15.98 0.27
CA LEU A 331 3.45 -15.29 1.21
C LEU A 331 2.70 -14.45 2.25
N GLN A 332 1.37 -14.36 2.16
CA GLN A 332 0.60 -13.61 3.14
C GLN A 332 0.49 -14.42 4.43
N TYR A 333 1.12 -13.88 5.49
CA TYR A 333 1.26 -14.51 6.79
C TYR A 333 1.04 -13.48 7.89
N ALA A 334 0.02 -13.67 8.73
CA ALA A 334 -0.27 -12.80 9.85
C ALA A 334 0.32 -13.35 11.16
N PRO A 335 0.97 -12.52 11.99
CA PRO A 335 1.27 -12.91 13.38
C PRO A 335 -0.03 -13.16 14.16
N PRO A 336 -0.03 -14.11 15.12
CA PRO A 336 -1.24 -14.44 15.88
C PRO A 336 -1.66 -13.28 16.81
N ILE A 337 -2.96 -13.06 16.93
CA ILE A 337 -3.56 -12.14 17.92
C ILE A 337 -3.64 -12.88 19.28
N ARG A 338 -2.64 -12.64 20.15
CA ARG A 338 -2.52 -13.26 21.49
C ARG A 338 -1.95 -12.30 22.51
#